data_e9544f10a3f6d4ac35dbcd7b322a9f99
#
_entry.id   e9544f10a3f6d4ac35dbcd7b322a9f99
#
_cell.length_a   1.000
_cell.length_b   1.000
_cell.length_c   1.000
_cell.angle_alpha   90.00
_cell.angle_beta   90.00
_cell.angle_gamma   90.00
#
_symmetry.space_group_name_H-M   'P 1'
#
loop_
_entity.id
_entity.type
_entity.pdbx_description
1 polymer ?
#
loop_
_entity_poly.entity_id
_entity_poly.type
_entity_poly.pdbx_seq_one_letter_code
_entity_poly.pdbx_strand_id
1 'polypeptide(L)'
;MMTLNKGKVAVLFSGGVDSMLLAHRAHSEGRLGALVFVSYSQPSSGEERKAVEDWAAEHGYEVDVVFTHIKGVHEHMEIGPEADGLRILPGRNMIMCAHAANVALARGCSVVWYGANADDKDYPDCNQNFVCAMNEVVGASLLAVAVEAPLIAMSKKEIIKEAVSLGMDLDKSWSCYEPITFDEPCGACHSCEERNKAIG
;
A
#
# COMPACT_ATOMS: atom_id res chain seq x y z
N MET A 1 33.02 10.54 -1.08
CA MET A 1 31.71 10.38 -0.43
C MET A 1 31.14 9.07 -0.95
N MET A 2 31.18 7.99 -0.14
CA MET A 2 30.57 6.71 -0.54
C MET A 2 29.07 6.93 -0.62
N THR A 3 28.51 6.87 -1.81
CA THR A 3 27.07 6.74 -1.99
C THR A 3 26.68 5.41 -1.32
N LEU A 4 26.01 5.48 -0.17
CA LEU A 4 25.35 4.32 0.40
C LEU A 4 24.46 3.74 -0.71
N ASN A 5 24.78 2.53 -1.13
CA ASN A 5 23.97 1.79 -2.10
C ASN A 5 22.65 1.49 -1.40
N LYS A 6 21.68 2.38 -1.57
CA LYS A 6 20.33 2.17 -1.05
C LYS A 6 19.78 0.96 -1.79
N GLY A 7 19.59 -0.15 -1.09
CA GLY A 7 19.16 -1.41 -1.68
C GLY A 7 17.86 -1.29 -2.49
N LYS A 8 17.59 -2.29 -3.32
CA LYS A 8 16.34 -2.36 -4.09
C LYS A 8 15.12 -2.45 -3.17
N VAL A 9 14.03 -1.85 -3.61
CA VAL A 9 12.76 -1.75 -2.90
C VAL A 9 11.71 -2.65 -3.55
N ALA A 10 11.00 -3.42 -2.74
CA ALA A 10 9.73 -4.02 -3.10
C ALA A 10 8.61 -3.12 -2.57
N VAL A 11 7.68 -2.72 -3.41
CA VAL A 11 6.53 -1.89 -3.00
C VAL A 11 5.31 -2.78 -2.82
N LEU A 12 4.70 -2.74 -1.62
CA LEU A 12 3.36 -3.30 -1.41
C LEU A 12 2.37 -2.40 -2.16
N PHE A 13 1.88 -2.90 -3.30
CA PHE A 13 1.28 -2.09 -4.36
C PHE A 13 -0.19 -2.44 -4.54
N SER A 14 -1.08 -1.64 -3.95
CA SER A 14 -2.53 -1.83 -3.99
C SER A 14 -3.25 -1.06 -5.10
N GLY A 15 -2.52 -0.24 -5.89
CA GLY A 15 -3.14 0.62 -6.90
C GLY A 15 -3.77 1.91 -6.35
N GLY A 16 -3.79 2.10 -5.04
CA GLY A 16 -4.18 3.38 -4.42
C GLY A 16 -3.09 4.44 -4.55
N VAL A 17 -3.47 5.72 -4.43
CA VAL A 17 -2.56 6.86 -4.65
C VAL A 17 -1.27 6.78 -3.81
N ASP A 18 -1.35 6.33 -2.56
CA ASP A 18 -0.20 6.21 -1.67
C ASP A 18 0.81 5.19 -2.21
N SER A 19 0.34 4.00 -2.56
CA SER A 19 1.19 2.94 -3.10
C SER A 19 1.74 3.29 -4.48
N MET A 20 0.95 3.99 -5.31
CA MET A 20 1.42 4.49 -6.60
C MET A 20 2.52 5.55 -6.44
N LEU A 21 2.38 6.46 -5.47
CA LEU A 21 3.44 7.43 -5.17
C LEU A 21 4.72 6.72 -4.73
N LEU A 22 4.62 5.70 -3.88
CA LEU A 22 5.78 4.90 -3.46
C LEU A 22 6.45 4.18 -4.65
N ALA A 23 5.67 3.57 -5.53
CA ALA A 23 6.19 2.92 -6.73
C ALA A 23 6.88 3.94 -7.64
N HIS A 24 6.28 5.10 -7.85
CA HIS A 24 6.85 6.18 -8.64
C HIS A 24 8.16 6.72 -8.05
N ARG A 25 8.22 6.95 -6.72
CA ARG A 25 9.46 7.33 -6.02
C ARG A 25 10.55 6.28 -6.20
N ALA A 26 10.24 5.00 -5.94
CA ALA A 26 11.20 3.92 -6.08
C ALA A 26 11.70 3.76 -7.53
N HIS A 27 10.81 3.95 -8.52
CA HIS A 27 11.15 3.96 -9.94
C HIS A 27 12.08 5.12 -10.29
N SER A 28 11.74 6.35 -9.93
CA SER A 28 12.52 7.55 -10.21
C SER A 28 13.91 7.54 -9.55
N GLU A 29 14.02 6.90 -8.38
CA GLU A 29 15.30 6.66 -7.69
C GLU A 29 16.13 5.51 -8.31
N GLY A 30 15.61 4.79 -9.31
CA GLY A 30 16.23 3.59 -9.88
C GLY A 30 16.32 2.42 -8.89
N ARG A 31 15.49 2.39 -7.89
CA ARG A 31 15.48 1.42 -6.78
C ARG A 31 14.36 0.40 -6.85
N LEU A 32 13.33 0.61 -7.67
CA LEU A 32 12.22 -0.31 -7.76
C LEU A 32 12.70 -1.69 -8.24
N GLY A 33 12.50 -2.71 -7.42
CA GLY A 33 12.92 -4.09 -7.69
C GLY A 33 11.76 -5.06 -7.79
N ALA A 34 10.64 -4.78 -7.11
CA ALA A 34 9.43 -5.59 -7.18
C ALA A 34 8.18 -4.75 -6.88
N LEU A 35 7.07 -5.11 -7.52
CA LEU A 35 5.73 -4.64 -7.21
C LEU A 35 4.94 -5.83 -6.68
N VAL A 36 4.42 -5.74 -5.46
CA VAL A 36 3.73 -6.85 -4.79
C VAL A 36 2.28 -6.49 -4.57
N PHE A 37 1.38 -7.14 -5.31
CA PHE A 37 -0.06 -7.03 -5.12
C PHE A 37 -0.57 -8.22 -4.30
N VAL A 38 -1.28 -7.95 -3.21
CA VAL A 38 -1.88 -9.00 -2.37
C VAL A 38 -3.39 -8.99 -2.56
N SER A 39 -3.92 -10.06 -3.18
CA SER A 39 -5.35 -10.32 -3.28
C SER A 39 -5.77 -11.17 -2.09
N TYR A 40 -6.64 -10.64 -1.23
CA TYR A 40 -7.16 -11.32 -0.04
C TYR A 40 -8.69 -11.46 -0.05
N SER A 41 -9.27 -11.53 -1.26
CA SER A 41 -10.71 -11.61 -1.51
C SER A 41 -11.47 -10.31 -1.20
N GLN A 42 -10.80 -9.16 -1.18
CA GLN A 42 -11.45 -7.85 -1.04
C GLN A 42 -12.39 -7.58 -2.24
N PRO A 43 -13.52 -6.88 -2.01
CA PRO A 43 -14.49 -6.57 -3.07
C PRO A 43 -13.88 -5.81 -4.26
N SER A 44 -12.91 -4.92 -3.99
CA SER A 44 -12.21 -4.09 -4.98
C SER A 44 -11.01 -4.78 -5.65
N SER A 45 -10.81 -6.10 -5.44
CA SER A 45 -9.60 -6.80 -5.90
C SER A 45 -9.39 -6.73 -7.42
N GLY A 46 -10.47 -6.71 -8.20
CA GLY A 46 -10.41 -6.62 -9.66
C GLY A 46 -9.90 -5.27 -10.14
N GLU A 47 -10.46 -4.20 -9.60
CA GLU A 47 -10.15 -2.81 -9.94
C GLU A 47 -8.75 -2.41 -9.44
N GLU A 48 -8.43 -2.79 -8.20
CA GLU A 48 -7.09 -2.60 -7.65
C GLU A 48 -6.03 -3.28 -8.52
N ARG A 49 -6.29 -4.54 -8.88
CA ARG A 49 -5.38 -5.32 -9.73
C ARG A 49 -5.20 -4.69 -11.11
N LYS A 50 -6.30 -4.23 -11.72
CA LYS A 50 -6.24 -3.52 -13.00
C LYS A 50 -5.37 -2.27 -12.90
N ALA A 51 -5.56 -1.42 -11.88
CA ALA A 51 -4.77 -0.22 -11.68
C ALA A 51 -3.27 -0.54 -11.48
N VAL A 52 -2.97 -1.62 -10.77
CA VAL A 52 -1.59 -2.11 -10.54
C VAL A 52 -0.95 -2.61 -11.83
N GLU A 53 -1.65 -3.45 -12.61
CA GLU A 53 -1.14 -4.03 -13.86
C GLU A 53 -0.97 -2.96 -14.94
N ASP A 54 -1.90 -2.01 -15.05
CA ASP A 54 -1.81 -0.90 -16.00
C ASP A 54 -0.56 -0.02 -15.71
N TRP A 55 -0.35 0.34 -14.45
CA TRP A 55 0.84 1.11 -14.04
C TRP A 55 2.13 0.35 -14.33
N ALA A 56 2.16 -0.93 -13.99
CA ALA A 56 3.33 -1.78 -14.18
C ALA A 56 3.68 -1.92 -15.66
N ALA A 57 2.69 -2.16 -16.52
CA ALA A 57 2.87 -2.26 -17.97
C ALA A 57 3.41 -0.96 -18.57
N GLU A 58 2.90 0.20 -18.14
CA GLU A 58 3.35 1.52 -18.60
C GLU A 58 4.82 1.79 -18.26
N HIS A 59 5.30 1.25 -17.14
CA HIS A 59 6.67 1.48 -16.65
C HIS A 59 7.63 0.30 -16.91
N GLY A 60 7.16 -0.76 -17.57
CA GLY A 60 7.98 -1.93 -17.93
C GLY A 60 8.32 -2.85 -16.76
N TYR A 61 7.41 -3.00 -15.80
CA TYR A 61 7.53 -3.92 -14.67
C TYR A 61 6.54 -5.06 -14.75
N GLU A 62 6.87 -6.16 -14.06
CA GLU A 62 5.93 -7.24 -13.74
C GLU A 62 5.43 -7.09 -12.30
N VAL A 63 4.24 -7.63 -12.03
CA VAL A 63 3.63 -7.63 -10.71
C VAL A 63 3.68 -9.04 -10.12
N ASP A 64 4.22 -9.15 -8.92
CA ASP A 64 4.11 -10.36 -8.12
C ASP A 64 2.74 -10.38 -7.43
N VAL A 65 1.83 -11.21 -7.93
CA VAL A 65 0.49 -11.37 -7.37
C VAL A 65 0.49 -12.47 -6.32
N VAL A 66 0.15 -12.11 -5.09
CA VAL A 66 0.01 -13.03 -3.97
C VAL A 66 -1.47 -13.22 -3.66
N PHE A 67 -1.93 -14.46 -3.65
CA PHE A 67 -3.29 -14.80 -3.21
C PHE A 67 -3.24 -15.30 -1.78
N THR A 68 -4.05 -14.71 -0.93
CA THR A 68 -4.22 -15.13 0.46
C THR A 68 -5.68 -15.02 0.86
N HIS A 69 -6.02 -15.43 2.06
CA HIS A 69 -7.35 -15.27 2.62
C HIS A 69 -7.26 -14.63 3.98
N ILE A 70 -7.94 -13.50 4.17
CA ILE A 70 -8.06 -12.85 5.46
C ILE A 70 -9.49 -13.02 5.92
N LYS A 71 -9.68 -13.76 7.02
CA LYS A 71 -11.01 -14.00 7.61
C LYS A 71 -11.62 -12.67 8.07
N GLY A 72 -12.90 -12.48 7.82
CA GLY A 72 -13.60 -11.25 8.21
C GLY A 72 -13.54 -10.13 7.17
N VAL A 73 -12.97 -10.36 5.99
CA VAL A 73 -12.87 -9.32 4.92
C VAL A 73 -14.24 -8.78 4.48
N HIS A 74 -15.29 -9.62 4.58
CA HIS A 74 -16.67 -9.24 4.27
C HIS A 74 -17.50 -8.96 5.54
N GLU A 75 -16.95 -9.23 6.72
CA GLU A 75 -17.57 -9.04 8.02
C GLU A 75 -16.83 -7.87 8.69
N HIS A 76 -17.36 -6.66 8.58
CA HIS A 76 -16.72 -5.50 9.19
C HIS A 76 -16.65 -5.70 10.71
N MET A 77 -15.44 -5.82 11.24
CA MET A 77 -15.22 -5.83 12.68
C MET A 77 -15.12 -4.38 13.14
N GLU A 78 -16.17 -3.89 13.79
CA GLU A 78 -16.10 -2.67 14.58
C GLU A 78 -15.24 -2.95 15.81
N ILE A 79 -14.09 -2.32 15.92
CA ILE A 79 -13.24 -2.43 17.09
C ILE A 79 -13.44 -1.19 17.95
N GLY A 80 -14.35 -1.32 18.93
CA GLY A 80 -14.60 -0.31 19.95
C GLY A 80 -15.67 0.72 19.60
N PRO A 81 -16.16 1.46 20.60
CA PRO A 81 -17.25 2.41 20.46
C PRO A 81 -16.90 3.71 19.71
N GLU A 82 -15.64 3.91 19.36
CA GLU A 82 -15.14 5.12 18.69
C GLU A 82 -14.83 4.90 17.20
N ALA A 83 -15.13 3.70 16.67
CA ALA A 83 -14.87 3.38 15.26
C ALA A 83 -16.02 3.84 14.35
N ASP A 84 -16.33 5.14 14.34
CA ASP A 84 -17.35 5.76 13.47
C ASP A 84 -17.08 5.44 11.99
N GLY A 85 -17.60 4.29 11.50
CA GLY A 85 -17.48 3.86 10.11
C GLY A 85 -16.09 3.38 9.68
N LEU A 86 -15.14 3.26 10.59
CA LEU A 86 -13.78 2.80 10.30
C LEU A 86 -13.79 1.27 10.08
N ARG A 87 -13.44 0.84 8.89
CA ARG A 87 -13.37 -0.58 8.53
C ARG A 87 -12.00 -1.14 8.88
N ILE A 88 -11.87 -1.70 10.07
CA ILE A 88 -10.63 -2.33 10.52
C ILE A 88 -10.68 -3.83 10.23
N LEU A 89 -9.70 -4.30 9.48
CA LEU A 89 -9.42 -5.73 9.33
C LEU A 89 -8.15 -6.06 10.11
N PRO A 90 -8.27 -6.57 11.35
CA PRO A 90 -7.13 -6.73 12.25
C PRO A 90 -6.03 -7.59 11.65
N GLY A 91 -4.79 -7.10 11.73
CA GLY A 91 -3.61 -7.81 11.23
C GLY A 91 -3.45 -7.80 9.70
N ARG A 92 -4.28 -7.06 8.96
CA ARG A 92 -4.19 -7.01 7.51
C ARG A 92 -2.80 -6.56 7.04
N ASN A 93 -2.31 -5.42 7.52
CA ASN A 93 -1.00 -4.92 7.12
C ASN A 93 0.14 -5.83 7.56
N MET A 94 0.01 -6.54 8.69
CA MET A 94 0.97 -7.54 9.12
C MET A 94 1.08 -8.70 8.10
N ILE A 95 -0.05 -9.25 7.68
CA ILE A 95 -0.10 -10.33 6.68
C ILE A 95 0.47 -9.85 5.34
N MET A 96 0.07 -8.67 4.88
CA MET A 96 0.55 -8.09 3.63
C MET A 96 2.05 -7.82 3.66
N CYS A 97 2.58 -7.22 4.74
CA CYS A 97 4.00 -6.95 4.90
C CYS A 97 4.82 -8.25 4.98
N ALA A 98 4.31 -9.29 5.62
CA ALA A 98 4.98 -10.60 5.67
C ALA A 98 5.10 -11.23 4.27
N HIS A 99 4.03 -11.20 3.46
CA HIS A 99 4.07 -11.66 2.06
C HIS A 99 5.03 -10.82 1.23
N ALA A 100 4.96 -9.49 1.37
CA ALA A 100 5.85 -8.59 0.63
C ALA A 100 7.32 -8.79 1.01
N ALA A 101 7.64 -9.05 2.27
CA ALA A 101 9.01 -9.35 2.72
C ALA A 101 9.53 -10.66 2.13
N ASN A 102 8.70 -11.69 2.02
CA ASN A 102 9.06 -12.95 1.38
C ASN A 102 9.35 -12.76 -0.12
N VAL A 103 8.48 -12.05 -0.85
CA VAL A 103 8.68 -11.71 -2.27
C VAL A 103 9.92 -10.84 -2.43
N ALA A 104 10.11 -9.82 -1.58
CA ALA A 104 11.26 -8.93 -1.61
C ALA A 104 12.57 -9.71 -1.54
N LEU A 105 12.68 -10.67 -0.62
CA LEU A 105 13.86 -11.53 -0.51
C LEU A 105 14.09 -12.33 -1.81
N ALA A 106 13.04 -12.93 -2.37
CA ALA A 106 13.11 -13.71 -3.61
C ALA A 106 13.54 -12.87 -4.83
N ARG A 107 13.17 -11.58 -4.84
CA ARG A 107 13.51 -10.61 -5.89
C ARG A 107 14.82 -9.85 -5.63
N GLY A 108 15.55 -10.19 -4.57
CA GLY A 108 16.80 -9.53 -4.21
C GLY A 108 16.61 -8.08 -3.75
N CYS A 109 15.45 -7.74 -3.23
CA CYS A 109 15.16 -6.47 -2.59
C CYS A 109 15.55 -6.56 -1.10
N SER A 110 16.04 -5.46 -0.54
CA SER A 110 16.41 -5.37 0.88
C SER A 110 15.40 -4.57 1.71
N VAL A 111 14.41 -3.96 1.08
CA VAL A 111 13.42 -3.11 1.73
C VAL A 111 12.05 -3.36 1.13
N VAL A 112 11.03 -3.41 1.98
CA VAL A 112 9.61 -3.32 1.62
C VAL A 112 9.10 -1.94 1.97
N TRP A 113 8.44 -1.26 1.04
CA TRP A 113 7.69 -0.04 1.31
C TRP A 113 6.19 -0.32 1.31
N TYR A 114 5.48 0.18 2.32
CA TYR A 114 4.01 0.15 2.36
C TYR A 114 3.43 1.54 2.65
N GLY A 115 2.20 1.78 2.20
CA GLY A 115 1.61 3.10 2.05
C GLY A 115 0.82 3.61 3.26
N ALA A 116 1.28 3.38 4.52
CA ALA A 116 0.69 4.05 5.68
C ALA A 116 1.05 5.53 5.69
N ASN A 117 0.12 6.38 6.06
CA ASN A 117 0.25 7.84 6.07
C ASN A 117 -0.26 8.46 7.39
N ALA A 118 -0.11 9.78 7.57
CA ALA A 118 -0.43 10.46 8.84
C ALA A 118 -1.93 10.50 9.14
N ASP A 119 -2.79 10.44 8.13
CA ASP A 119 -4.25 10.46 8.31
C ASP A 119 -4.80 9.08 8.70
N ASP A 120 -3.98 8.01 8.53
CA ASP A 120 -4.30 6.64 8.95
C ASP A 120 -4.01 6.39 10.45
N LYS A 121 -3.78 7.41 11.26
CA LYS A 121 -3.36 7.32 12.69
C LYS A 121 -4.28 6.48 13.57
N ASP A 122 -5.57 6.39 13.21
CA ASP A 122 -6.59 5.64 13.95
C ASP A 122 -6.52 4.12 13.65
N TYR A 123 -5.75 3.72 12.64
CA TYR A 123 -5.45 2.32 12.38
C TYR A 123 -4.22 1.86 13.19
N PRO A 124 -4.33 0.79 14.00
CA PRO A 124 -3.27 0.35 14.88
C PRO A 124 -2.00 -0.14 14.15
N ASP A 125 -2.13 -0.50 12.88
CA ASP A 125 -1.06 -1.00 12.01
C ASP A 125 -0.54 0.05 11.00
N CYS A 126 -0.85 1.35 11.24
CA CYS A 126 -0.40 2.48 10.42
C CYS A 126 0.44 3.49 11.22
N ASN A 127 1.31 3.03 12.12
CA ASN A 127 2.17 3.88 12.95
C ASN A 127 3.59 3.33 13.08
N GLN A 128 4.50 4.15 13.62
CA GLN A 128 5.91 3.80 13.74
C GLN A 128 6.16 2.59 14.67
N ASN A 129 5.33 2.38 15.69
CA ASN A 129 5.47 1.22 16.59
C ASN A 129 5.20 -0.09 15.82
N PHE A 130 4.20 -0.08 14.94
CA PHE A 130 3.93 -1.22 14.06
C PHE A 130 5.12 -1.50 13.13
N VAL A 131 5.70 -0.45 12.52
CA VAL A 131 6.89 -0.61 11.65
C VAL A 131 8.05 -1.24 12.43
N CYS A 132 8.31 -0.79 13.66
CA CYS A 132 9.35 -1.37 14.50
C CYS A 132 9.07 -2.84 14.81
N ALA A 133 7.85 -3.18 15.23
CA ALA A 133 7.46 -4.56 15.54
C ALA A 133 7.56 -5.48 14.31
N MET A 134 7.14 -5.00 13.12
CA MET A 134 7.30 -5.76 11.88
C MET A 134 8.76 -6.04 11.55
N ASN A 135 9.66 -5.09 11.77
CA ASN A 135 11.09 -5.30 11.57
C ASN A 135 11.67 -6.33 12.53
N GLU A 136 11.21 -6.38 13.77
CA GLU A 136 11.59 -7.42 14.74
C GLU A 136 11.14 -8.81 14.26
N VAL A 137 9.88 -8.94 13.83
CA VAL A 137 9.33 -10.21 13.31
C VAL A 137 10.07 -10.67 12.07
N VAL A 138 10.28 -9.78 11.10
CA VAL A 138 10.99 -10.07 9.84
C VAL A 138 12.42 -10.48 10.13
N GLY A 139 13.12 -9.75 11.01
CA GLY A 139 14.50 -10.08 11.42
C GLY A 139 14.58 -11.43 12.14
N ALA A 140 13.66 -11.72 13.07
CA ALA A 140 13.60 -13.01 13.76
C ALA A 140 13.28 -14.18 12.82
N SER A 141 12.65 -13.92 11.68
CA SER A 141 12.33 -14.91 10.65
C SER A 141 13.47 -15.11 9.64
N LEU A 142 14.68 -14.61 9.91
CA LEU A 142 15.87 -14.67 9.05
C LEU A 142 15.66 -14.02 7.66
N LEU A 143 14.72 -13.14 7.52
CA LEU A 143 14.51 -12.35 6.31
C LEU A 143 15.42 -11.12 6.37
N ALA A 144 16.42 -11.06 5.50
CA ALA A 144 17.35 -9.92 5.39
C ALA A 144 16.69 -8.73 4.64
N VAL A 145 15.50 -8.34 5.10
CA VAL A 145 14.66 -7.30 4.49
C VAL A 145 14.19 -6.37 5.60
N ALA A 146 14.13 -5.07 5.35
CA ALA A 146 13.49 -4.10 6.24
C ALA A 146 12.10 -3.75 5.75
N VAL A 147 11.20 -3.38 6.68
CA VAL A 147 9.87 -2.81 6.37
C VAL A 147 9.91 -1.33 6.71
N GLU A 148 9.50 -0.49 5.78
CA GLU A 148 9.45 0.96 5.93
C GLU A 148 8.11 1.52 5.46
N ALA A 149 7.67 2.61 6.07
CA ALA A 149 6.49 3.40 5.68
C ALA A 149 6.89 4.85 5.37
N PRO A 150 7.41 5.12 4.15
CA PRO A 150 7.98 6.43 3.83
C PRO A 150 7.00 7.59 3.88
N LEU A 151 5.69 7.32 3.83
CA LEU A 151 4.62 8.33 3.86
C LEU A 151 4.03 8.55 5.26
N ILE A 152 4.52 7.86 6.29
CA ILE A 152 3.90 7.79 7.63
C ILE A 152 3.71 9.14 8.31
N ALA A 153 4.52 10.14 7.95
CA ALA A 153 4.44 11.51 8.47
C ALA A 153 3.74 12.49 7.50
N MET A 154 3.26 12.03 6.35
CA MET A 154 2.61 12.85 5.33
C MET A 154 1.10 12.72 5.43
N SER A 155 0.39 13.85 5.36
CA SER A 155 -1.06 13.86 5.18
C SER A 155 -1.45 13.43 3.76
N LYS A 156 -2.68 12.96 3.58
CA LYS A 156 -3.23 12.61 2.25
C LYS A 156 -3.12 13.77 1.25
N LYS A 157 -3.34 15.00 1.74
CA LYS A 157 -3.21 16.22 0.94
C LYS A 157 -1.78 16.44 0.45
N GLU A 158 -0.77 16.20 1.28
CA GLU A 158 0.64 16.31 0.89
C GLU A 158 1.02 15.22 -0.10
N ILE A 159 0.53 14.00 0.08
CA ILE A 159 0.73 12.87 -0.82
C ILE A 159 0.17 13.19 -2.21
N ILE A 160 -1.08 13.65 -2.28
CA ILE A 160 -1.73 14.03 -3.54
C ILE A 160 -1.00 15.19 -4.22
N LYS A 161 -0.62 16.22 -3.44
CA LYS A 161 0.14 17.35 -3.98
C LYS A 161 1.47 16.90 -4.58
N GLU A 162 2.18 16.00 -3.93
CA GLU A 162 3.43 15.45 -4.45
C GLU A 162 3.17 14.60 -5.70
N ALA A 163 2.18 13.70 -5.67
CA ALA A 163 1.81 12.88 -6.81
C ALA A 163 1.53 13.73 -8.06
N VAL A 164 0.74 14.79 -7.92
CA VAL A 164 0.47 15.74 -9.00
C VAL A 164 1.75 16.46 -9.46
N SER A 165 2.62 16.87 -8.54
CA SER A 165 3.87 17.56 -8.89
C SER A 165 4.84 16.66 -9.69
N LEU A 166 4.73 15.35 -9.52
CA LEU A 166 5.48 14.34 -10.27
C LEU A 166 4.81 13.93 -11.59
N GLY A 167 3.68 14.57 -11.94
CA GLY A 167 2.94 14.27 -13.16
C GLY A 167 2.14 12.97 -13.13
N MET A 168 1.85 12.44 -11.93
CA MET A 168 1.04 11.24 -11.81
C MET A 168 -0.42 11.55 -12.15
N ASP A 169 -1.01 10.68 -12.97
CA ASP A 169 -2.43 10.70 -13.29
C ASP A 169 -3.21 10.01 -12.17
N LEU A 170 -3.90 10.80 -11.35
CA LEU A 170 -4.65 10.28 -10.20
C LEU A 170 -5.86 9.43 -10.63
N ASP A 171 -6.39 9.63 -11.82
CA ASP A 171 -7.53 8.85 -12.33
C ASP A 171 -7.15 7.40 -12.64
N LYS A 172 -5.85 7.12 -12.80
CA LYS A 172 -5.34 5.75 -12.90
C LYS A 172 -5.25 5.03 -11.55
N SER A 173 -5.43 5.72 -10.43
CA SER A 173 -5.39 5.11 -9.10
C SER A 173 -6.78 4.67 -8.63
N TRP A 174 -6.85 3.55 -7.91
CA TRP A 174 -8.09 3.04 -7.34
C TRP A 174 -8.09 3.16 -5.82
N SER A 175 -9.14 3.76 -5.25
CA SER A 175 -9.27 3.96 -3.80
C SER A 175 -10.52 3.33 -3.20
N CYS A 176 -11.56 3.05 -3.99
CA CYS A 176 -12.84 2.57 -3.48
C CYS A 176 -12.73 1.15 -2.91
N TYR A 177 -13.27 0.93 -1.70
CA TYR A 177 -13.30 -0.39 -1.07
C TYR A 177 -14.46 -1.27 -1.56
N GLU A 178 -15.58 -0.64 -1.99
CA GLU A 178 -16.81 -1.32 -2.39
C GLU A 178 -17.34 -0.69 -3.68
N PRO A 179 -16.80 -1.07 -4.84
CA PRO A 179 -17.29 -0.58 -6.11
C PRO A 179 -18.76 -0.98 -6.33
N ILE A 180 -19.55 -0.11 -7.01
CA ILE A 180 -20.93 -0.41 -7.39
C ILE A 180 -20.93 -1.44 -8.52
N THR A 181 -20.09 -1.22 -9.51
CA THR A 181 -19.81 -2.12 -10.61
C THR A 181 -18.31 -2.05 -10.91
N PHE A 182 -17.83 -2.88 -11.83
CA PHE A 182 -16.45 -2.78 -12.29
C PHE A 182 -16.18 -1.38 -12.87
N ASP A 183 -15.10 -0.74 -12.44
CA ASP A 183 -14.68 0.63 -12.77
C ASP A 183 -15.60 1.77 -12.22
N GLU A 184 -16.62 1.49 -11.38
CA GLU A 184 -17.47 2.51 -10.80
C GLU A 184 -17.33 2.60 -9.27
N PRO A 185 -16.64 3.62 -8.73
CA PRO A 185 -16.47 3.77 -7.30
C PRO A 185 -17.79 4.14 -6.60
N CYS A 186 -18.02 3.65 -5.37
CA CYS A 186 -19.23 3.93 -4.63
C CYS A 186 -19.41 5.41 -4.21
N GLY A 187 -18.33 6.19 -4.19
CA GLY A 187 -18.34 7.61 -3.81
C GLY A 187 -18.59 7.90 -2.32
N ALA A 188 -18.96 6.91 -1.53
CA ALA A 188 -19.47 7.06 -0.17
C ALA A 188 -18.65 6.32 0.91
N CYS A 189 -17.73 5.43 0.56
CA CYS A 189 -16.86 4.80 1.56
C CYS A 189 -15.80 5.78 2.03
N HIS A 190 -15.25 5.52 3.22
CA HIS A 190 -14.21 6.37 3.84
C HIS A 190 -13.08 6.74 2.86
N SER A 191 -12.57 5.78 2.10
CA SER A 191 -11.48 6.04 1.14
C SER A 191 -11.91 6.91 -0.05
N CYS A 192 -13.17 6.81 -0.53
CA CYS A 192 -13.70 7.72 -1.53
C CYS A 192 -13.85 9.14 -0.97
N GLU A 193 -14.35 9.28 0.26
CA GLU A 193 -14.49 10.59 0.91
C GLU A 193 -13.13 11.26 1.11
N GLU A 194 -12.14 10.54 1.63
CA GLU A 194 -10.79 11.07 1.83
C GLU A 194 -10.14 11.50 0.50
N ARG A 195 -10.30 10.69 -0.54
CA ARG A 195 -9.85 11.06 -1.89
C ARG A 195 -10.52 12.35 -2.38
N ASN A 196 -11.85 12.44 -2.26
CA ASN A 196 -12.60 13.61 -2.72
C ASN A 196 -12.23 14.88 -1.93
N LYS A 197 -12.06 14.80 -0.61
CA LYS A 197 -11.59 15.91 0.23
C LYS A 197 -10.18 16.39 -0.14
N ALA A 198 -9.33 15.48 -0.57
CA ALA A 198 -7.94 15.78 -0.84
C ALA A 198 -7.70 16.30 -2.27
N ILE A 199 -8.56 15.94 -3.24
CA ILE A 199 -8.50 16.41 -4.62
C ILE A 199 -9.27 17.73 -4.80
N GLY A 200 -10.38 17.92 -4.07
CA GLY A 200 -11.31 19.04 -4.16
C GLY A 200 -10.85 20.31 -3.54
#